data_382636d06c167b0f96eabdb3e257fe34
#
_entry.id   382636d06c167b0f96eabdb3e257fe34
#
_cell.length_a   1.000
_cell.length_b   1.000
_cell.length_c   1.000
_cell.angle_alpha   90.00
_cell.angle_beta   90.00
_cell.angle_gamma   90.00
#
_symmetry.space_group_name_H-M   'P 1'
#
loop_
_entity.id
_entity.type
_entity.pdbx_description
1 polymer ?
#
loop_
_entity_poly.entity_id
_entity_poly.type
_entity_poly.pdbx_seq_one_letter_code
_entity_poly.pdbx_strand_id
1 'polypeptide(L)'
;MIAPQITKHDSEGTTVYTPELVQELEGHGWLMDLRRQAAVNATEFSYPSREDEEWRYSPIEDLELDLFTPALTKPQSGTEMDHRKDGNFHNISTLDGFLLSNDEVSTCDVHSASGQKDPIEFEPPIDMLGSMNLAFSPDPVFIRVPRGSNVEKPLVIHHQWNQEGAACFPLVHVEVEENAEVEIVEIFHNAEVSSLVIPETKISVGNGSNVNYQQVQNLNQDVWQLGTLDVSVGQQATFQGAIAAIGGAYARLKTSCSLIGRGASGKISAIYHGDSNQVLDFRTHQRHIARDTYSELLF
;
A
#
# COMPACT_ATOMS: atom_id res chain seq x y z
N MET A 1 26.33 8.61 18.50
CA MET A 1 25.30 9.63 18.71
C MET A 1 24.21 9.00 19.54
N ILE A 2 23.74 9.67 20.58
CA ILE A 2 22.81 9.12 21.58
C ILE A 2 21.42 9.19 20.96
N ALA A 3 20.74 8.05 20.87
CA ALA A 3 19.32 8.02 20.48
C ALA A 3 18.51 8.94 21.42
N PRO A 4 17.54 9.71 20.94
CA PRO A 4 16.70 10.53 21.82
C PRO A 4 15.95 9.61 22.78
N GLN A 5 16.06 9.91 24.06
CA GLN A 5 15.29 9.22 25.10
C GLN A 5 13.84 9.70 25.02
N ILE A 6 12.96 8.76 24.70
CA ILE A 6 11.52 8.97 24.60
C ILE A 6 10.90 8.89 25.99
N THR A 7 10.31 9.98 26.44
CA THR A 7 9.47 10.03 27.64
C THR A 7 8.07 9.54 27.30
N LYS A 8 7.57 8.54 28.04
CA LYS A 8 6.17 8.08 27.96
C LYS A 8 5.24 9.28 28.16
N HIS A 9 4.43 9.58 27.16
CA HIS A 9 3.32 10.51 27.31
C HIS A 9 2.08 9.77 27.84
N ASP A 10 1.51 10.31 28.91
CA ASP A 10 0.20 9.91 29.43
C ASP A 10 -0.88 10.22 28.40
N SER A 11 -1.83 9.33 28.27
CA SER A 11 -2.90 9.22 27.27
C SER A 11 -3.96 10.35 27.32
N GLU A 12 -3.58 11.59 27.05
CA GLU A 12 -4.48 12.71 26.72
C GLU A 12 -3.92 13.52 25.51
N GLY A 13 -3.23 12.89 24.58
CA GLY A 13 -2.75 13.52 23.36
C GLY A 13 -3.91 13.72 22.38
N THR A 14 -4.09 14.92 21.90
CA THR A 14 -4.98 15.25 20.78
C THR A 14 -4.46 14.49 19.56
N THR A 15 -5.14 13.42 19.17
CA THR A 15 -4.71 12.64 18.00
C THR A 15 -4.76 13.52 16.77
N VAL A 16 -3.64 13.58 16.03
CA VAL A 16 -3.53 14.32 14.76
C VAL A 16 -4.44 13.72 13.68
N TYR A 17 -4.90 12.47 13.86
CA TYR A 17 -5.69 11.71 12.89
C TYR A 17 -7.18 11.73 13.25
N THR A 18 -7.84 12.86 13.04
CA THR A 18 -9.25 13.03 13.37
C THR A 18 -10.15 12.96 12.14
N PRO A 19 -11.45 12.56 12.28
CA PRO A 19 -12.40 12.55 11.17
C PRO A 19 -12.59 13.93 10.52
N GLU A 20 -12.32 15.02 11.24
CA GLU A 20 -12.43 16.38 10.72
C GLU A 20 -11.38 16.68 9.66
N LEU A 21 -10.16 16.11 9.79
CA LEU A 21 -9.09 16.30 8.83
C LEU A 21 -9.42 15.74 7.44
N VAL A 22 -10.29 14.75 7.36
CA VAL A 22 -10.75 14.21 6.07
C VAL A 22 -11.38 15.29 5.19
N GLN A 23 -11.94 16.36 5.80
CA GLN A 23 -12.55 17.47 5.06
C GLN A 23 -11.55 18.31 4.27
N GLU A 24 -10.26 18.19 4.56
CA GLU A 24 -9.19 18.87 3.81
C GLU A 24 -8.87 18.16 2.49
N LEU A 25 -9.32 16.90 2.33
CA LEU A 25 -9.11 16.12 1.11
C LEU A 25 -10.16 16.46 0.05
N GLU A 26 -9.75 16.37 -1.22
CA GLU A 26 -10.62 16.51 -2.36
C GLU A 26 -11.16 15.15 -2.84
N GLY A 27 -12.37 15.13 -3.41
CA GLY A 27 -12.97 13.94 -3.99
C GLY A 27 -14.48 14.05 -4.16
N HIS A 28 -15.06 13.13 -4.92
CA HIS A 28 -16.53 13.05 -5.05
C HIS A 28 -17.19 12.61 -3.75
N GLY A 29 -18.48 12.94 -3.60
CA GLY A 29 -19.23 12.71 -2.36
C GLY A 29 -19.11 11.28 -1.82
N TRP A 30 -19.20 10.27 -2.70
CA TRP A 30 -19.07 8.88 -2.31
C TRP A 30 -17.72 8.55 -1.66
N LEU A 31 -16.61 9.10 -2.19
CA LEU A 31 -15.28 8.88 -1.64
C LEU A 31 -15.10 9.62 -0.30
N MET A 32 -15.67 10.82 -0.20
CA MET A 32 -15.65 11.59 1.04
C MET A 32 -16.47 10.93 2.16
N ASP A 33 -17.58 10.29 1.81
CA ASP A 33 -18.38 9.51 2.78
C ASP A 33 -17.62 8.27 3.25
N LEU A 34 -16.96 7.56 2.33
CA LEU A 34 -16.12 6.39 2.62
C LEU A 34 -14.95 6.77 3.55
N ARG A 35 -14.24 7.85 3.26
CA ARG A 35 -13.13 8.35 4.09
C ARG A 35 -13.58 8.73 5.49
N ARG A 36 -14.72 9.44 5.63
CA ARG A 36 -15.25 9.80 6.95
C ARG A 36 -15.58 8.56 7.77
N GLN A 37 -16.22 7.57 7.14
CA GLN A 37 -16.51 6.31 7.83
C GLN A 37 -15.24 5.59 8.24
N ALA A 38 -14.23 5.54 7.37
CA ALA A 38 -12.94 4.93 7.68
C ALA A 38 -12.21 5.67 8.82
N ALA A 39 -12.27 7.00 8.85
CA ALA A 39 -11.67 7.78 9.95
C ALA A 39 -12.36 7.51 11.29
N VAL A 40 -13.69 7.37 11.31
CA VAL A 40 -14.41 6.95 12.52
C VAL A 40 -14.00 5.54 12.94
N ASN A 41 -13.96 4.59 11.99
CA ASN A 41 -13.55 3.21 12.27
C ASN A 41 -12.12 3.16 12.84
N ALA A 42 -11.20 3.99 12.35
CA ALA A 42 -9.83 4.06 12.86
C ALA A 42 -9.77 4.39 14.36
N THR A 43 -10.72 5.19 14.87
CA THR A 43 -10.81 5.53 16.30
C THR A 43 -11.44 4.41 17.16
N GLU A 44 -12.17 3.48 16.53
CA GLU A 44 -12.80 2.36 17.22
C GLU A 44 -11.88 1.14 17.36
N PHE A 45 -10.87 1.02 16.51
CA PHE A 45 -9.85 -0.02 16.61
C PHE A 45 -8.82 0.29 17.70
N SER A 46 -8.35 -0.76 18.36
CA SER A 46 -7.23 -0.64 19.29
C SER A 46 -5.94 -0.33 18.55
N TYR A 47 -5.09 0.50 19.16
CA TYR A 47 -3.72 0.69 18.68
C TYR A 47 -2.95 -0.64 18.74
N PRO A 48 -2.18 -1.00 17.73
CA PRO A 48 -1.36 -2.21 17.74
C PRO A 48 -0.42 -2.24 18.95
N SER A 49 -0.33 -3.37 19.62
CA SER A 49 0.53 -3.54 20.78
C SER A 49 1.31 -4.85 20.74
N ARG A 50 2.40 -4.95 21.52
CA ARG A 50 3.17 -6.19 21.66
C ARG A 50 2.39 -7.31 22.37
N GLU A 51 1.25 -7.02 22.97
CA GLU A 51 0.35 -8.02 23.54
C GLU A 51 -0.38 -8.80 22.44
N ASP A 52 -0.57 -8.18 21.28
CA ASP A 52 -1.15 -8.83 20.12
C ASP A 52 -0.12 -9.75 19.47
N GLU A 53 -0.52 -10.97 19.12
CA GLU A 53 0.40 -11.97 18.56
C GLU A 53 1.07 -11.48 17.25
N GLU A 54 0.33 -10.77 16.42
CA GLU A 54 0.84 -10.20 15.17
C GLU A 54 1.93 -9.15 15.40
N TRP A 55 1.98 -8.50 16.57
CA TRP A 55 2.86 -7.38 16.89
C TRP A 55 3.90 -7.71 17.97
N ARG A 56 3.91 -8.95 18.49
CA ARG A 56 4.73 -9.36 19.65
C ARG A 56 6.22 -9.00 19.55
N TYR A 57 6.79 -9.06 18.35
CA TYR A 57 8.21 -8.79 18.12
C TYR A 57 8.46 -7.46 17.41
N SER A 58 7.44 -6.67 17.27
CA SER A 58 7.47 -5.37 16.61
C SER A 58 7.87 -4.27 17.59
N PRO A 59 8.64 -3.25 17.18
CA PRO A 59 8.87 -2.04 17.96
C PRO A 59 7.69 -1.06 17.88
N ILE A 60 6.46 -1.48 17.59
CA ILE A 60 5.30 -0.61 17.32
C ILE A 60 5.01 0.39 18.47
N GLU A 61 5.32 0.01 19.71
CA GLU A 61 5.15 0.89 20.87
C GLU A 61 6.15 2.05 20.88
N ASP A 62 7.20 1.98 20.06
CA ASP A 62 8.19 3.04 19.92
C ASP A 62 7.78 4.06 18.82
N LEU A 63 6.69 3.80 18.09
CA LEU A 63 6.15 4.71 17.08
C LEU A 63 5.29 5.79 17.76
N GLU A 64 5.74 7.03 17.69
CA GLU A 64 4.99 8.20 18.12
C GLU A 64 4.20 8.77 16.94
N LEU A 65 2.95 8.32 16.77
CA LEU A 65 2.09 8.74 15.63
C LEU A 65 1.94 10.26 15.53
N ASP A 66 1.86 10.95 16.67
CA ASP A 66 1.62 12.39 16.73
C ASP A 66 2.81 13.23 16.21
N LEU A 67 3.97 12.60 15.97
CA LEU A 67 5.10 13.27 15.32
C LEU A 67 4.92 13.38 13.80
N PHE A 68 3.96 12.66 13.22
CA PHE A 68 3.74 12.63 11.79
C PHE A 68 2.38 13.23 11.43
N THR A 69 2.40 14.23 10.55
CA THR A 69 1.18 14.90 10.09
C THR A 69 0.73 14.34 8.74
N PRO A 70 -0.55 14.01 8.55
CA PRO A 70 -1.05 13.53 7.26
C PRO A 70 -0.75 14.50 6.11
N ALA A 71 -0.20 13.98 5.01
CA ALA A 71 0.06 14.75 3.80
C ALA A 71 -1.23 14.92 2.99
N LEU A 72 -2.01 15.98 3.28
CA LEU A 72 -3.33 16.21 2.70
C LEU A 72 -3.34 17.22 1.56
N THR A 73 -2.25 17.90 1.31
CA THR A 73 -2.14 18.92 0.27
C THR A 73 -1.31 18.43 -0.89
N LYS A 74 -1.87 18.53 -2.11
CA LYS A 74 -1.16 18.11 -3.31
C LYS A 74 0.15 18.92 -3.46
N PRO A 75 1.30 18.25 -3.56
CA PRO A 75 2.58 18.94 -3.70
C PRO A 75 2.60 19.75 -4.99
N GLN A 76 3.10 20.99 -4.90
CA GLN A 76 3.36 21.80 -6.09
C GLN A 76 4.52 21.14 -6.84
N SER A 77 4.36 20.93 -8.15
CA SER A 77 5.31 20.26 -9.03
C SER A 77 6.75 20.67 -8.76
N GLY A 78 7.54 19.78 -8.23
CA GLY A 78 8.95 20.00 -7.95
C GLY A 78 9.64 18.68 -7.67
N THR A 79 10.47 18.27 -8.61
CA THR A 79 11.19 17.00 -8.71
C THR A 79 10.36 15.84 -9.28
N GLU A 80 9.94 15.97 -10.54
CA GLU A 80 9.82 14.77 -11.35
C GLU A 80 11.17 14.05 -11.24
N MET A 81 11.22 12.90 -10.55
CA MET A 81 12.35 12.03 -10.78
C MET A 81 12.31 11.68 -12.27
N ASP A 82 13.46 11.86 -12.90
CA ASP A 82 13.66 11.49 -14.31
C ASP A 82 13.51 9.96 -14.44
N HIS A 83 12.25 9.49 -14.36
CA HIS A 83 11.91 8.13 -14.69
C HIS A 83 12.26 7.96 -16.15
N ARG A 84 13.34 7.25 -16.44
CA ARG A 84 13.82 7.02 -17.78
C ARG A 84 12.67 6.56 -18.65
N LYS A 85 12.22 7.43 -19.53
CA LYS A 85 11.23 7.13 -20.59
C LYS A 85 11.90 6.26 -21.66
N ASP A 86 12.31 5.05 -21.26
CA ASP A 86 12.96 4.14 -22.20
C ASP A 86 11.96 3.37 -23.07
N GLY A 87 10.66 3.53 -22.78
CA GLY A 87 9.57 2.92 -23.53
C GLY A 87 9.38 1.42 -23.29
N ASN A 88 10.10 0.81 -22.33
CA ASN A 88 10.01 -0.62 -22.03
C ASN A 88 8.93 -0.94 -20.99
N PHE A 89 8.38 0.06 -20.30
CA PHE A 89 7.33 -0.07 -19.30
C PHE A 89 6.40 1.14 -19.31
N HIS A 90 5.27 1.03 -18.61
CA HIS A 90 4.31 2.10 -18.40
C HIS A 90 4.47 2.65 -16.98
N ASN A 91 4.77 3.94 -16.86
CA ASN A 91 4.99 4.58 -15.57
C ASN A 91 3.71 5.11 -14.96
N ILE A 92 3.58 4.93 -13.67
CA ILE A 92 2.58 5.55 -12.80
C ILE A 92 3.38 6.16 -11.65
N SER A 93 3.22 7.45 -11.39
CA SER A 93 4.00 8.14 -10.36
C SER A 93 3.09 8.78 -9.33
N THR A 94 3.40 8.55 -8.06
CA THR A 94 2.74 9.21 -6.93
C THR A 94 3.76 9.97 -6.09
N LEU A 95 3.33 11.07 -5.49
CA LEU A 95 4.11 11.82 -4.50
C LEU A 95 3.24 12.14 -3.29
N ASP A 96 3.71 11.78 -2.11
CA ASP A 96 2.99 11.94 -0.83
C ASP A 96 1.56 11.33 -0.86
N GLY A 97 1.35 10.27 -1.68
CA GLY A 97 0.06 9.61 -1.88
C GLY A 97 -0.82 10.23 -2.99
N PHE A 98 -0.41 11.31 -3.63
CA PHE A 98 -1.12 11.92 -4.77
C PHE A 98 -0.64 11.35 -6.10
N LEU A 99 -1.57 11.02 -6.99
CA LEU A 99 -1.23 10.66 -8.37
C LEU A 99 -0.74 11.91 -9.12
N LEU A 100 0.54 11.86 -9.57
CA LEU A 100 1.16 12.94 -10.34
C LEU A 100 1.00 12.74 -11.85
N SER A 101 1.34 11.54 -12.30
CA SER A 101 1.32 11.19 -13.72
C SER A 101 1.11 9.69 -13.91
N ASN A 102 0.55 9.35 -15.05
CA ASN A 102 0.51 7.98 -15.57
C ASN A 102 0.62 7.99 -17.09
N ASP A 103 1.30 6.99 -17.64
CA ASP A 103 1.35 6.77 -19.08
C ASP A 103 -0.01 6.23 -19.57
N GLU A 104 -0.42 6.62 -20.79
CA GLU A 104 -1.59 6.03 -21.42
C GLU A 104 -1.31 4.58 -21.84
N VAL A 105 -2.18 3.66 -21.41
CA VAL A 105 -2.09 2.23 -21.73
C VAL A 105 -3.37 1.80 -22.41
N SER A 106 -3.28 1.36 -23.67
CA SER A 106 -4.48 1.00 -24.45
C SER A 106 -5.18 -0.28 -23.95
N THR A 107 -4.49 -1.07 -23.15
CA THR A 107 -4.96 -2.39 -22.66
C THR A 107 -5.34 -2.40 -21.20
N CYS A 108 -5.21 -1.28 -20.49
CA CYS A 108 -5.69 -1.13 -19.13
C CYS A 108 -6.07 0.32 -18.85
N ASP A 109 -6.94 0.51 -17.86
CA ASP A 109 -7.35 1.83 -17.38
C ASP A 109 -6.58 2.14 -16.07
N VAL A 110 -5.96 3.31 -16.01
CA VAL A 110 -5.29 3.83 -14.81
C VAL A 110 -5.85 5.20 -14.49
N HIS A 111 -6.43 5.36 -13.31
CA HIS A 111 -7.01 6.64 -12.91
C HIS A 111 -6.99 6.86 -11.39
N SER A 112 -7.18 8.10 -11.00
CA SER A 112 -7.39 8.51 -9.63
C SER A 112 -8.85 8.27 -9.21
N ALA A 113 -9.06 7.65 -8.05
CA ALA A 113 -10.40 7.50 -7.48
C ALA A 113 -11.02 8.85 -7.11
N SER A 114 -10.20 9.86 -6.77
CA SER A 114 -10.67 11.21 -6.43
C SER A 114 -11.34 11.91 -7.61
N GLY A 115 -10.95 11.57 -8.84
CA GLY A 115 -11.55 12.08 -10.08
C GLY A 115 -12.79 11.32 -10.56
N GLN A 116 -13.13 10.17 -9.94
CA GLN A 116 -14.23 9.31 -10.40
C GLN A 116 -15.58 9.75 -9.82
N LYS A 117 -16.58 9.93 -10.70
CA LYS A 117 -17.95 10.28 -10.32
C LYS A 117 -18.70 9.06 -9.77
N ASP A 118 -18.50 7.90 -10.39
CA ASP A 118 -19.14 6.66 -10.00
C ASP A 118 -18.35 5.99 -8.88
N PRO A 119 -19.03 5.44 -7.87
CA PRO A 119 -18.37 4.76 -6.77
C PRO A 119 -17.51 3.58 -7.24
N ILE A 120 -16.30 3.50 -6.68
CA ILE A 120 -15.47 2.30 -6.72
C ILE A 120 -15.74 1.51 -5.44
N GLU A 121 -15.89 0.22 -5.57
CA GLU A 121 -16.10 -0.65 -4.42
C GLU A 121 -14.77 -0.91 -3.70
N PHE A 122 -14.73 -0.56 -2.41
CA PHE A 122 -13.61 -0.86 -1.53
C PHE A 122 -14.08 -1.82 -0.43
N GLU A 123 -13.33 -2.87 -0.20
CA GLU A 123 -13.58 -3.73 0.96
C GLU A 123 -13.34 -2.94 2.26
N PRO A 124 -14.23 -3.10 3.27
CA PRO A 124 -14.05 -2.42 4.54
C PRO A 124 -12.72 -2.81 5.19
N PRO A 125 -11.96 -1.84 5.74
CA PRO A 125 -10.75 -2.12 6.50
C PRO A 125 -11.05 -2.98 7.73
N ILE A 126 -10.12 -3.87 8.08
CA ILE A 126 -10.26 -4.82 9.20
C ILE A 126 -9.42 -4.45 10.42
N ASP A 127 -8.62 -3.41 10.33
CA ASP A 127 -7.77 -2.91 11.41
C ASP A 127 -7.60 -1.38 11.34
N MET A 128 -6.92 -0.84 12.34
CA MET A 128 -6.68 0.58 12.46
C MET A 128 -5.86 1.14 11.28
N LEU A 129 -4.81 0.44 10.88
CA LEU A 129 -3.89 0.92 9.83
C LEU A 129 -4.57 0.98 8.47
N GLY A 130 -5.35 -0.04 8.10
CA GLY A 130 -6.16 -0.03 6.88
C GLY A 130 -7.24 1.06 6.92
N SER A 131 -7.84 1.30 8.09
CA SER A 131 -8.80 2.39 8.28
C SER A 131 -8.14 3.76 8.12
N MET A 132 -6.93 3.96 8.67
CA MET A 132 -6.16 5.19 8.47
C MET A 132 -5.76 5.36 7.01
N ASN A 133 -5.30 4.29 6.34
CA ASN A 133 -4.96 4.37 4.92
C ASN A 133 -6.17 4.85 4.10
N LEU A 134 -7.32 4.19 4.22
CA LEU A 134 -8.52 4.57 3.47
C LEU A 134 -9.03 5.97 3.82
N ALA A 135 -8.93 6.39 5.09
CA ALA A 135 -9.36 7.71 5.54
C ALA A 135 -8.48 8.84 4.98
N PHE A 136 -7.18 8.67 5.01
CA PHE A 136 -6.21 9.72 4.71
C PHE A 136 -5.48 9.55 3.38
N SER A 137 -5.79 8.52 2.58
CA SER A 137 -5.28 8.40 1.21
C SER A 137 -5.81 9.57 0.36
N PRO A 138 -4.91 10.48 -0.08
CA PRO A 138 -5.38 11.70 -0.74
C PRO A 138 -5.87 11.43 -2.16
N ASP A 139 -5.28 10.46 -2.85
CA ASP A 139 -5.58 10.19 -4.26
C ASP A 139 -5.39 8.71 -4.60
N PRO A 140 -6.32 7.83 -4.14
CA PRO A 140 -6.22 6.40 -4.40
C PRO A 140 -6.10 6.09 -5.90
N VAL A 141 -5.11 5.29 -6.27
CA VAL A 141 -4.87 4.86 -7.65
C VAL A 141 -5.68 3.59 -7.94
N PHE A 142 -6.51 3.64 -8.96
CA PHE A 142 -7.27 2.49 -9.44
C PHE A 142 -6.73 2.04 -10.80
N ILE A 143 -6.44 0.73 -10.90
CA ILE A 143 -5.94 0.09 -12.12
C ILE A 143 -6.91 -1.02 -12.49
N ARG A 144 -7.47 -0.94 -13.69
CA ARG A 144 -8.35 -1.99 -14.23
C ARG A 144 -7.75 -2.58 -15.48
N VAL A 145 -7.54 -3.89 -15.46
CA VAL A 145 -7.11 -4.68 -16.62
C VAL A 145 -8.32 -5.43 -17.17
N PRO A 146 -8.87 -5.01 -18.31
CA PRO A 146 -10.09 -5.57 -18.86
C PRO A 146 -9.97 -7.04 -19.22
N ARG A 147 -11.11 -7.71 -19.28
CA ARG A 147 -11.23 -9.14 -19.64
C ARG A 147 -10.48 -9.49 -20.93
N GLY A 148 -9.65 -10.52 -20.85
CA GLY A 148 -8.90 -11.04 -21.98
C GLY A 148 -7.76 -10.14 -22.47
N SER A 149 -7.46 -9.07 -21.74
CA SER A 149 -6.35 -8.19 -22.06
C SER A 149 -5.00 -8.83 -21.69
N ASN A 150 -4.00 -8.60 -22.52
CA ASN A 150 -2.61 -8.86 -22.21
C ASN A 150 -1.87 -7.51 -22.19
N VAL A 151 -1.37 -7.11 -21.04
CA VAL A 151 -0.57 -5.89 -20.88
C VAL A 151 0.88 -6.26 -21.14
N GLU A 152 1.35 -6.01 -22.38
CA GLU A 152 2.66 -6.50 -22.87
C GLU A 152 3.86 -5.94 -22.11
N LYS A 153 3.75 -4.71 -21.59
CA LYS A 153 4.81 -4.06 -20.84
C LYS A 153 4.43 -3.91 -19.38
N PRO A 154 5.37 -4.09 -18.45
CA PRO A 154 5.10 -3.92 -17.03
C PRO A 154 4.50 -2.54 -16.71
N LEU A 155 3.54 -2.51 -15.80
CA LEU A 155 3.10 -1.29 -15.13
C LEU A 155 4.04 -1.03 -13.96
N VAL A 156 4.76 0.10 -13.98
CA VAL A 156 5.71 0.46 -12.93
C VAL A 156 5.14 1.61 -12.12
N ILE A 157 4.79 1.34 -10.86
CA ILE A 157 4.23 2.30 -9.94
C ILE A 157 5.35 2.81 -9.03
N HIS A 158 5.63 4.09 -9.12
CA HIS A 158 6.63 4.77 -8.29
C HIS A 158 5.94 5.54 -7.17
N HIS A 159 6.14 5.10 -5.93
CA HIS A 159 5.72 5.83 -4.75
C HIS A 159 6.88 6.61 -4.17
N GLN A 160 6.69 7.91 -4.03
CA GLN A 160 7.68 8.83 -3.48
C GLN A 160 7.07 9.66 -2.36
N TRP A 161 7.90 10.08 -1.42
CA TRP A 161 7.58 11.11 -0.44
C TRP A 161 8.83 11.90 -0.09
N ASN A 162 8.63 13.18 0.18
CA ASN A 162 9.74 14.12 0.38
C ASN A 162 9.50 15.16 1.46
N GLN A 163 8.43 15.03 2.23
CA GLN A 163 8.10 15.94 3.31
C GLN A 163 8.61 15.40 4.65
N GLU A 164 9.40 16.20 5.37
CA GLU A 164 9.85 15.88 6.72
C GLU A 164 8.68 15.85 7.69
N GLY A 165 8.59 14.81 8.52
CA GLY A 165 7.53 14.61 9.51
C GLY A 165 6.14 14.32 8.89
N ALA A 166 6.08 13.95 7.61
CA ALA A 166 4.81 13.59 6.98
C ALA A 166 4.39 12.15 7.27
N ALA A 167 3.07 11.94 7.37
CA ALA A 167 2.44 10.64 7.24
C ALA A 167 1.79 10.53 5.85
N CYS A 168 2.20 9.53 5.08
CA CYS A 168 1.76 9.28 3.72
C CYS A 168 0.95 7.99 3.63
N PHE A 169 -0.15 8.00 2.87
CA PHE A 169 -1.10 6.91 2.76
C PHE A 169 -1.33 6.52 1.29
N PRO A 170 -0.31 5.97 0.59
CA PRO A 170 -0.53 5.44 -0.75
C PRO A 170 -1.56 4.32 -0.74
N LEU A 171 -2.53 4.37 -1.66
CA LEU A 171 -3.52 3.31 -1.84
C LEU A 171 -3.60 2.96 -3.32
N VAL A 172 -3.34 1.69 -3.62
CA VAL A 172 -3.46 1.14 -4.97
C VAL A 172 -4.49 0.01 -4.97
N HIS A 173 -5.46 0.10 -5.87
CA HIS A 173 -6.43 -0.95 -6.09
C HIS A 173 -6.32 -1.45 -7.53
N VAL A 174 -6.00 -2.72 -7.70
CA VAL A 174 -5.86 -3.38 -8.99
C VAL A 174 -6.97 -4.40 -9.18
N GLU A 175 -7.75 -4.22 -10.22
CA GLU A 175 -8.76 -5.17 -10.68
C GLU A 175 -8.30 -5.80 -12.00
N VAL A 176 -7.95 -7.09 -11.96
CA VAL A 176 -7.61 -7.86 -13.16
C VAL A 176 -8.81 -8.75 -13.49
N GLU A 177 -9.52 -8.42 -14.56
CA GLU A 177 -10.71 -9.17 -14.98
C GLU A 177 -10.34 -10.56 -15.54
N GLU A 178 -11.35 -11.36 -15.91
CA GLU A 178 -11.16 -12.76 -16.32
C GLU A 178 -10.26 -12.91 -17.56
N ASN A 179 -9.39 -13.93 -17.53
CA ASN A 179 -8.48 -14.31 -18.62
C ASN A 179 -7.55 -13.17 -19.07
N ALA A 180 -7.16 -12.30 -18.16
CA ALA A 180 -6.23 -11.22 -18.41
C ALA A 180 -4.84 -11.52 -17.84
N GLU A 181 -3.82 -10.83 -18.36
CA GLU A 181 -2.42 -10.99 -17.94
C GLU A 181 -1.77 -9.63 -17.77
N VAL A 182 -1.05 -9.45 -16.64
CA VAL A 182 -0.34 -8.21 -16.33
C VAL A 182 0.86 -8.47 -15.44
N GLU A 183 1.92 -7.71 -15.67
CA GLU A 183 3.06 -7.57 -14.77
C GLU A 183 3.02 -6.17 -14.12
N ILE A 184 3.17 -6.13 -12.79
CA ILE A 184 3.16 -4.90 -12.00
C ILE A 184 4.44 -4.84 -11.17
N VAL A 185 5.12 -3.72 -11.22
CA VAL A 185 6.29 -3.43 -10.37
C VAL A 185 5.96 -2.21 -9.53
N GLU A 186 5.93 -2.36 -8.22
CA GLU A 186 5.66 -1.28 -7.27
C GLU A 186 6.94 -0.92 -6.52
N ILE A 187 7.34 0.33 -6.60
CA ILE A 187 8.62 0.81 -6.07
C ILE A 187 8.35 1.90 -5.03
N PHE A 188 8.80 1.63 -3.81
CA PHE A 188 8.74 2.58 -2.70
C PHE A 188 10.12 3.16 -2.44
N HIS A 189 10.24 4.47 -2.55
CA HIS A 189 11.48 5.17 -2.26
C HIS A 189 11.21 6.59 -1.78
N ASN A 190 12.11 7.18 -1.04
CA ASN A 190 11.95 8.51 -0.49
C ASN A 190 13.23 9.33 -0.56
N ALA A 191 13.09 10.64 -0.37
CA ALA A 191 14.20 11.52 -0.04
C ALA A 191 14.75 11.19 1.36
N GLU A 192 15.87 11.80 1.74
CA GLU A 192 16.44 11.67 3.09
C GLU A 192 15.61 12.48 4.12
N VAL A 193 14.38 12.01 4.36
CA VAL A 193 13.42 12.63 5.29
C VAL A 193 12.87 11.59 6.26
N SER A 194 12.59 12.02 7.49
CA SER A 194 11.85 11.22 8.46
C SER A 194 10.37 11.23 8.10
N SER A 195 9.76 10.07 7.98
CA SER A 195 8.35 9.94 7.59
C SER A 195 7.72 8.64 8.06
N LEU A 196 6.40 8.67 8.18
CA LEU A 196 5.56 7.49 8.37
C LEU A 196 4.85 7.19 7.05
N VAL A 197 4.94 5.95 6.58
CA VAL A 197 4.23 5.53 5.36
C VAL A 197 3.38 4.31 5.68
N ILE A 198 2.08 4.42 5.40
CA ILE A 198 1.12 3.34 5.58
C ILE A 198 0.53 2.99 4.21
N PRO A 199 1.28 2.27 3.36
CA PRO A 199 0.80 1.92 2.03
C PRO A 199 -0.14 0.72 2.07
N GLU A 200 -1.14 0.71 1.19
CA GLU A 200 -2.01 -0.43 0.98
C GLU A 200 -2.15 -0.72 -0.51
N THR A 201 -1.88 -1.97 -0.89
CA THR A 201 -2.09 -2.46 -2.26
C THR A 201 -3.05 -3.63 -2.23
N LYS A 202 -4.16 -3.51 -2.96
CA LYS A 202 -5.17 -4.55 -3.12
C LYS A 202 -5.18 -5.04 -4.56
N ILE A 203 -5.10 -6.37 -4.75
CA ILE A 203 -5.07 -6.99 -6.08
C ILE A 203 -6.16 -8.05 -6.16
N SER A 204 -7.14 -7.85 -7.04
CA SER A 204 -8.14 -8.85 -7.38
C SER A 204 -7.78 -9.52 -8.68
N VAL A 205 -7.48 -10.82 -8.64
CA VAL A 205 -7.12 -11.63 -9.81
C VAL A 205 -8.32 -12.42 -10.27
N GLY A 206 -8.91 -12.04 -11.40
CA GLY A 206 -10.09 -12.67 -12.00
C GLY A 206 -9.85 -14.11 -12.45
N ASN A 207 -10.94 -14.82 -12.76
CA ASN A 207 -10.85 -16.23 -13.15
C ASN A 207 -9.98 -16.43 -14.39
N GLY A 208 -9.05 -17.38 -14.33
CA GLY A 208 -8.15 -17.72 -15.44
C GLY A 208 -7.06 -16.70 -15.72
N SER A 209 -6.92 -15.68 -14.89
CA SER A 209 -5.94 -14.59 -15.09
C SER A 209 -4.60 -14.90 -14.45
N ASN A 210 -3.56 -14.22 -14.95
CA ASN A 210 -2.20 -14.32 -14.47
C ASN A 210 -1.67 -12.94 -14.06
N VAL A 211 -1.19 -12.83 -12.83
CA VAL A 211 -0.58 -11.60 -12.31
C VAL A 211 0.81 -11.90 -11.79
N ASN A 212 1.80 -11.21 -12.35
CA ASN A 212 3.14 -11.12 -11.79
C ASN A 212 3.28 -9.77 -11.07
N TYR A 213 3.54 -9.81 -9.78
CA TYR A 213 3.69 -8.61 -8.95
C TYR A 213 5.07 -8.58 -8.33
N GLN A 214 5.75 -7.46 -8.46
CA GLN A 214 7.04 -7.23 -7.83
C GLN A 214 6.95 -5.98 -6.96
N GLN A 215 7.45 -6.08 -5.73
CA GLN A 215 7.54 -4.93 -4.84
C GLN A 215 8.99 -4.69 -4.46
N VAL A 216 9.44 -3.46 -4.64
CA VAL A 216 10.77 -3.02 -4.23
C VAL A 216 10.62 -1.90 -3.21
N GLN A 217 11.02 -2.19 -1.99
CA GLN A 217 11.11 -1.21 -0.91
C GLN A 217 12.57 -0.79 -0.77
N ASN A 218 12.85 0.48 -1.01
CA ASN A 218 14.17 1.07 -0.87
C ASN A 218 14.06 2.38 -0.08
N LEU A 219 14.07 2.26 1.25
CA LEU A 219 13.78 3.34 2.17
C LEU A 219 15.04 3.82 2.88
N ASN A 220 15.10 5.11 3.24
CA ASN A 220 16.14 5.58 4.12
C ASN A 220 15.91 5.11 5.59
N GLN A 221 16.89 5.35 6.45
CA GLN A 221 16.91 4.82 7.82
C GLN A 221 15.93 5.51 8.79
N ASP A 222 15.28 6.60 8.39
CA ASP A 222 14.41 7.40 9.25
C ASP A 222 12.92 7.22 8.89
N VAL A 223 12.61 6.20 8.06
CA VAL A 223 11.25 5.89 7.63
C VAL A 223 10.64 4.76 8.44
N TRP A 224 9.42 4.98 8.91
CA TRP A 224 8.53 3.93 9.40
C TRP A 224 7.57 3.54 8.28
N GLN A 225 7.57 2.27 7.88
CA GLN A 225 6.61 1.74 6.92
C GLN A 225 5.75 0.65 7.56
N LEU A 226 4.42 0.80 7.47
CA LEU A 226 3.43 -0.17 7.94
C LEU A 226 2.53 -0.55 6.76
N GLY A 227 3.05 -1.41 5.88
CA GLY A 227 2.43 -1.74 4.60
C GLY A 227 1.52 -2.97 4.66
N THR A 228 0.52 -2.96 3.77
CA THR A 228 -0.39 -4.10 3.53
C THR A 228 -0.45 -4.43 2.04
N LEU A 229 -0.35 -5.73 1.72
CA LEU A 229 -0.60 -6.29 0.40
C LEU A 229 -1.69 -7.35 0.52
N ASP A 230 -2.88 -7.07 0.01
CA ASP A 230 -4.01 -8.01 -0.01
C ASP A 230 -4.28 -8.51 -1.43
N VAL A 231 -4.27 -9.83 -1.61
CA VAL A 231 -4.48 -10.47 -2.91
C VAL A 231 -5.62 -11.47 -2.81
N SER A 232 -6.58 -11.37 -3.71
CA SER A 232 -7.62 -12.37 -3.92
C SER A 232 -7.44 -13.06 -5.27
N VAL A 233 -7.42 -14.40 -5.29
CA VAL A 233 -7.13 -15.18 -6.51
C VAL A 233 -8.34 -16.02 -6.90
N GLY A 234 -8.89 -15.74 -8.06
CA GLY A 234 -10.07 -16.39 -8.64
C GLY A 234 -9.80 -17.81 -9.14
N GLN A 235 -10.83 -18.42 -9.75
CA GLN A 235 -10.78 -19.80 -10.23
C GLN A 235 -9.72 -19.97 -11.31
N GLN A 236 -8.82 -20.98 -11.16
CA GLN A 236 -7.73 -21.30 -12.09
C GLN A 236 -6.83 -20.10 -12.43
N ALA A 237 -6.83 -19.10 -11.59
CA ALA A 237 -5.97 -17.94 -11.70
C ALA A 237 -4.65 -18.15 -10.97
N THR A 238 -3.64 -17.37 -11.35
CA THR A 238 -2.31 -17.43 -10.76
C THR A 238 -1.84 -16.04 -10.32
N PHE A 239 -1.36 -15.96 -9.09
CA PHE A 239 -0.62 -14.82 -8.57
C PHE A 239 0.82 -15.23 -8.24
N GLN A 240 1.78 -14.47 -8.72
CA GLN A 240 3.20 -14.63 -8.37
C GLN A 240 3.72 -13.30 -7.82
N GLY A 241 4.06 -13.28 -6.55
CA GLY A 241 4.63 -12.12 -5.85
C GLY A 241 6.12 -12.28 -5.60
N ALA A 242 6.90 -11.23 -5.84
CA ALA A 242 8.30 -11.14 -5.44
C ALA A 242 8.53 -9.82 -4.70
N ILE A 243 9.10 -9.88 -3.50
CA ILE A 243 9.26 -8.72 -2.62
C ILE A 243 10.74 -8.56 -2.28
N ALA A 244 11.29 -7.38 -2.53
CA ALA A 244 12.62 -7.00 -2.10
C ALA A 244 12.52 -5.82 -1.12
N ALA A 245 12.95 -6.01 0.13
CA ALA A 245 12.88 -4.97 1.16
C ALA A 245 14.26 -4.60 1.66
N ILE A 246 14.58 -3.31 1.55
CA ILE A 246 15.86 -2.72 1.94
C ILE A 246 15.58 -1.40 2.67
N GLY A 247 16.18 -1.23 3.82
CA GLY A 247 16.09 0.03 4.56
C GLY A 247 14.80 0.17 5.40
N GLY A 248 14.58 1.41 5.88
CA GLY A 248 13.56 1.74 6.87
C GLY A 248 14.10 1.62 8.31
N ALA A 249 13.66 2.48 9.22
CA ALA A 249 13.89 2.29 10.66
C ALA A 249 13.14 1.04 11.12
N TYR A 250 11.86 1.00 10.79
CA TYR A 250 11.00 -0.17 10.89
C TYR A 250 10.18 -0.29 9.60
N ALA A 251 10.26 -1.44 8.97
CA ALA A 251 9.49 -1.70 7.76
C ALA A 251 8.75 -3.03 7.90
N ARG A 252 7.44 -2.93 8.07
CA ARG A 252 6.52 -4.05 8.15
C ARG A 252 5.71 -4.19 6.87
N LEU A 253 5.62 -5.40 6.35
CA LEU A 253 4.69 -5.74 5.28
C LEU A 253 3.82 -6.93 5.71
N LYS A 254 2.52 -6.68 5.84
CA LYS A 254 1.49 -7.71 6.01
C LYS A 254 0.99 -8.12 4.63
N THR A 255 1.19 -9.37 4.28
CA THR A 255 0.72 -9.91 2.99
C THR A 255 -0.34 -10.97 3.23
N SER A 256 -1.52 -10.79 2.64
CA SER A 256 -2.59 -11.78 2.61
C SER A 256 -2.78 -12.27 1.17
N CYS A 257 -2.78 -13.59 0.97
CA CYS A 257 -3.12 -14.20 -0.33
C CYS A 257 -4.28 -15.17 -0.13
N SER A 258 -5.46 -14.77 -0.59
CA SER A 258 -6.71 -15.51 -0.45
C SER A 258 -7.03 -16.24 -1.75
N LEU A 259 -6.95 -17.58 -1.72
CA LEU A 259 -7.24 -18.46 -2.86
C LEU A 259 -8.73 -18.78 -2.84
N ILE A 260 -9.53 -17.87 -3.45
CA ILE A 260 -11.00 -17.88 -3.36
C ILE A 260 -11.67 -18.74 -4.45
N GLY A 261 -10.95 -19.02 -5.54
CA GLY A 261 -11.47 -19.83 -6.65
C GLY A 261 -10.86 -21.24 -6.69
N ARG A 262 -11.61 -22.22 -7.20
CA ARG A 262 -11.11 -23.59 -7.36
C ARG A 262 -9.90 -23.62 -8.30
N GLY A 263 -8.81 -24.29 -7.89
CA GLY A 263 -7.58 -24.39 -8.67
C GLY A 263 -6.75 -23.11 -8.68
N ALA A 264 -7.04 -22.13 -7.81
CA ALA A 264 -6.23 -20.93 -7.66
C ALA A 264 -4.82 -21.26 -7.15
N SER A 265 -3.82 -20.51 -7.63
CA SER A 265 -2.43 -20.66 -7.26
C SER A 265 -1.84 -19.32 -6.80
N GLY A 266 -1.19 -19.30 -5.62
CA GLY A 266 -0.54 -18.13 -5.06
C GLY A 266 0.90 -18.45 -4.64
N LYS A 267 1.88 -17.76 -5.24
CA LYS A 267 3.29 -17.90 -4.87
C LYS A 267 3.83 -16.56 -4.42
N ILE A 268 4.54 -16.55 -3.29
CA ILE A 268 5.19 -15.34 -2.78
C ILE A 268 6.62 -15.69 -2.41
N SER A 269 7.55 -14.91 -2.93
CA SER A 269 8.94 -14.94 -2.52
C SER A 269 9.36 -13.58 -1.99
N ALA A 270 10.22 -13.57 -0.97
CA ALA A 270 10.75 -12.32 -0.44
C ALA A 270 12.24 -12.45 -0.11
N ILE A 271 12.93 -11.36 -0.32
CA ILE A 271 14.29 -11.13 0.15
C ILE A 271 14.33 -9.82 0.92
N TYR A 272 15.04 -9.81 2.03
CA TYR A 272 15.22 -8.60 2.81
C TYR A 272 16.65 -8.48 3.29
N HIS A 273 17.11 -7.24 3.33
CA HIS A 273 18.45 -6.93 3.81
C HIS A 273 18.39 -5.69 4.71
N GLY A 274 18.66 -5.89 6.00
CA GLY A 274 18.73 -4.82 6.99
C GLY A 274 20.20 -4.54 7.36
N ASP A 275 20.48 -3.29 7.70
CA ASP A 275 21.74 -2.82 8.23
C ASP A 275 21.52 -2.10 9.56
N SER A 276 22.51 -2.14 10.43
CA SER A 276 22.50 -1.44 11.74
C SER A 276 21.32 -1.86 12.63
N ASN A 277 20.44 -0.92 12.99
CA ASN A 277 19.31 -1.13 13.90
C ASN A 277 17.97 -1.28 13.17
N GLN A 278 17.99 -1.51 11.86
CA GLN A 278 16.78 -1.66 11.07
C GLN A 278 16.01 -2.92 11.45
N VAL A 279 14.69 -2.82 11.49
CA VAL A 279 13.81 -3.97 11.71
C VAL A 279 12.91 -4.16 10.49
N LEU A 280 13.05 -5.31 9.83
CA LEU A 280 12.25 -5.71 8.68
C LEU A 280 11.32 -6.85 9.11
N ASP A 281 10.02 -6.62 9.09
CA ASP A 281 9.00 -7.55 9.60
C ASP A 281 8.04 -7.96 8.47
N PHE A 282 8.07 -9.25 8.12
CA PHE A 282 7.15 -9.83 7.15
C PHE A 282 6.12 -10.72 7.83
N ARG A 283 4.84 -10.44 7.58
CA ARG A 283 3.71 -11.26 8.02
C ARG A 283 2.92 -11.76 6.83
N THR A 284 2.80 -13.07 6.71
CA THR A 284 2.13 -13.69 5.57
C THR A 284 0.98 -14.57 5.99
N HIS A 285 -0.14 -14.40 5.31
CA HIS A 285 -1.34 -15.21 5.48
C HIS A 285 -1.71 -15.85 4.14
N GLN A 286 -1.63 -17.18 4.07
CA GLN A 286 -2.09 -17.94 2.92
C GLN A 286 -3.44 -18.59 3.25
N ARG A 287 -4.51 -18.10 2.62
CA ARG A 287 -5.87 -18.56 2.90
C ARG A 287 -6.39 -19.43 1.76
N HIS A 288 -6.53 -20.73 2.01
CA HIS A 288 -7.13 -21.70 1.10
C HIS A 288 -8.64 -21.76 1.32
N ILE A 289 -9.41 -20.93 0.62
CA ILE A 289 -10.86 -20.81 0.78
C ILE A 289 -11.58 -21.83 -0.12
N ALA A 290 -11.13 -21.96 -1.38
CA ALA A 290 -11.67 -22.93 -2.31
C ALA A 290 -10.89 -24.27 -2.29
N ARG A 291 -11.42 -25.26 -3.00
CA ARG A 291 -10.77 -26.59 -3.17
C ARG A 291 -9.70 -26.55 -4.24
N ASP A 292 -8.78 -27.52 -4.17
CA ASP A 292 -7.73 -27.76 -5.17
C ASP A 292 -6.80 -26.56 -5.40
N THR A 293 -6.56 -25.77 -4.34
CA THR A 293 -5.72 -24.57 -4.37
C THR A 293 -4.28 -24.90 -3.97
N TYR A 294 -3.33 -24.10 -4.47
CA TYR A 294 -1.90 -24.28 -4.23
C TYR A 294 -1.26 -22.96 -3.77
N SER A 295 -0.40 -23.03 -2.75
CA SER A 295 0.44 -21.88 -2.35
C SER A 295 1.88 -22.29 -2.11
N GLU A 296 2.79 -21.34 -2.32
CA GLU A 296 4.22 -21.49 -2.06
C GLU A 296 4.77 -20.21 -1.47
N LEU A 297 5.58 -20.36 -0.41
CA LEU A 297 6.31 -19.27 0.25
C LEU A 297 7.81 -19.57 0.23
N LEU A 298 8.61 -18.55 -0.13
CA LEU A 298 10.08 -18.61 -0.10
C LEU A 298 10.63 -17.28 0.47
N PHE A 299 11.32 -17.34 1.62
CA PHE A 299 11.92 -16.21 2.31
C PHE A 299 13.40 -16.43 2.58
#